data_d8029677ac523157dcf99214f7c29473
#
_entry.id   d8029677ac523157dcf99214f7c29473
#
_cell.length_a   1.000
_cell.length_b   1.000
_cell.length_c   1.000
_cell.angle_alpha   90.00
_cell.angle_beta   90.00
_cell.angle_gamma   90.00
#
_symmetry.space_group_name_H-M   'P 1'
#
loop_
_entity.id
_entity.type
_entity.pdbx_description
1 polymer ?
#
loop_
_entity_poly.entity_id
_entity_poly.type
_entity_poly.pdbx_seq_one_letter_code
_entity_poly.pdbx_strand_id
1 'polypeptide(L)'
;DWYYLHMFHKKQPDLNWENPKLREEIYKMMNWWLDKGIAGFRVDAIMNIKKPLPFQDYPADREDGLCNVGGILGSQEGLRDFLNEMHEKTTKPHHAFSVGEVFGLDDSDISRFIGDDAYFTSIFDFRQNVAGQTMLGWYDWKVPTPDEYKECCFTSQKVSEGVGFFSNIIENHDEPRGVSHYLPEYAQNEKGKKLLGMMYFMLKGLPFIYQGQELGMANCAFPSIEAIDDVSSRDEYQRCLKVGLNEKEALKVVSHYSRDNGRTPFQWNDEKNGGFTTGTPWLMVNPQYKVGGQ
;
A
#
# COMPACT_ATOMS: atom_id res chain seq x y z
N ASP A 1 -15.28 0.25 -32.72
CA ASP A 1 -14.14 0.51 -31.82
C ASP A 1 -14.03 -0.62 -30.80
N TRP A 2 -12.81 -0.91 -30.35
CA TRP A 2 -12.55 -1.90 -29.31
C TRP A 2 -12.10 -1.18 -28.06
N TYR A 3 -12.60 -1.62 -26.88
CA TYR A 3 -12.26 -1.11 -25.56
C TYR A 3 -11.70 -2.25 -24.72
N TYR A 4 -10.85 -1.92 -23.76
CA TYR A 4 -10.36 -2.84 -22.73
C TYR A 4 -10.43 -2.19 -21.37
N LEU A 5 -10.61 -3.00 -20.33
CA LEU A 5 -10.60 -2.51 -18.97
C LEU A 5 -9.17 -2.31 -18.48
N HIS A 6 -8.94 -1.21 -17.81
CA HIS A 6 -7.73 -0.96 -17.03
C HIS A 6 -8.10 -0.19 -15.76
N MET A 7 -7.76 -0.71 -14.61
CA MET A 7 -7.97 -0.01 -13.34
C MET A 7 -6.87 1.01 -13.06
N PHE A 8 -5.66 0.68 -13.45
CA PHE A 8 -4.48 1.51 -13.29
C PHE A 8 -4.17 2.26 -14.60
N HIS A 9 -2.92 2.38 -14.94
CA HIS A 9 -2.52 3.10 -16.15
C HIS A 9 -3.00 2.40 -17.42
N LYS A 10 -3.38 3.17 -18.46
CA LYS A 10 -3.85 2.65 -19.77
C LYS A 10 -2.90 1.67 -20.47
N LYS A 11 -1.62 1.63 -20.09
CA LYS A 11 -0.65 0.62 -20.57
C LYS A 11 -0.66 -0.68 -19.76
N GLN A 12 -1.52 -0.79 -18.74
CA GLN A 12 -1.67 -1.95 -17.85
C GLN A 12 -3.09 -2.50 -17.98
N PRO A 13 -3.44 -3.18 -19.10
CA PRO A 13 -4.77 -3.78 -19.24
C PRO A 13 -4.98 -4.85 -18.18
N ASP A 14 -6.17 -4.87 -17.60
CA ASP A 14 -6.56 -5.90 -16.65
C ASP A 14 -6.72 -7.26 -17.33
N LEU A 15 -6.25 -8.31 -16.69
CA LEU A 15 -6.37 -9.67 -17.18
C LEU A 15 -7.79 -10.20 -16.96
N ASN A 16 -8.29 -10.97 -17.93
CA ASN A 16 -9.61 -11.60 -17.84
C ASN A 16 -9.54 -12.89 -17.02
N TRP A 17 -9.70 -12.80 -15.71
CA TRP A 17 -9.68 -13.94 -14.79
C TRP A 17 -10.85 -14.91 -14.96
N GLU A 18 -11.91 -14.55 -15.69
CA GLU A 18 -12.97 -15.49 -16.07
C GLU A 18 -12.45 -16.59 -17.03
N ASN A 19 -11.36 -16.31 -17.76
CA ASN A 19 -10.76 -17.28 -18.67
C ASN A 19 -9.90 -18.30 -17.89
N PRO A 20 -10.31 -19.58 -17.79
CA PRO A 20 -9.57 -20.58 -17.05
C PRO A 20 -8.18 -20.86 -17.61
N LYS A 21 -7.98 -20.70 -18.93
CA LYS A 21 -6.65 -20.86 -19.53
C LYS A 21 -5.69 -19.77 -19.09
N LEU A 22 -6.16 -18.55 -18.88
CA LEU A 22 -5.35 -17.47 -18.32
C LEU A 22 -4.91 -17.83 -16.89
N ARG A 23 -5.85 -18.26 -16.05
CA ARG A 23 -5.54 -18.64 -14.67
C ARG A 23 -4.51 -19.76 -14.61
N GLU A 24 -4.65 -20.76 -15.47
CA GLU A 24 -3.67 -21.86 -15.57
C GLU A 24 -2.27 -21.36 -15.92
N GLU A 25 -2.14 -20.42 -16.85
CA GLU A 25 -0.82 -19.84 -17.19
C GLU A 25 -0.23 -19.04 -16.04
N ILE A 26 -1.06 -18.31 -15.29
CA ILE A 26 -0.60 -17.60 -14.07
C ILE A 26 -0.11 -18.62 -13.03
N TYR A 27 -0.87 -19.70 -12.78
CA TYR A 27 -0.47 -20.72 -11.80
C TYR A 27 0.80 -21.45 -12.24
N LYS A 28 0.98 -21.74 -13.52
CA LYS A 28 2.24 -22.26 -14.05
C LYS A 28 3.42 -21.34 -13.80
N MET A 29 3.24 -20.04 -14.00
CA MET A 29 4.25 -19.02 -13.72
C MET A 29 4.60 -18.99 -12.23
N MET A 30 3.60 -18.99 -11.33
CA MET A 30 3.82 -19.01 -9.89
C MET A 30 4.57 -20.28 -9.48
N ASN A 31 4.13 -21.46 -9.93
CA ASN A 31 4.77 -22.72 -9.62
C ASN A 31 6.21 -22.79 -10.15
N TRP A 32 6.47 -22.25 -11.32
CA TRP A 32 7.83 -22.17 -11.87
C TRP A 32 8.80 -21.41 -10.95
N TRP A 33 8.33 -20.33 -10.30
CA TRP A 33 9.14 -19.61 -9.32
C TRP A 33 9.30 -20.41 -8.02
N LEU A 34 8.22 -21.03 -7.53
CA LEU A 34 8.25 -21.87 -6.32
C LEU A 34 9.18 -23.07 -6.50
N ASP A 35 9.16 -23.72 -7.66
CA ASP A 35 10.07 -24.81 -8.02
C ASP A 35 11.54 -24.38 -8.06
N LYS A 36 11.82 -23.10 -8.25
CA LYS A 36 13.18 -22.53 -8.14
C LYS A 36 13.60 -22.25 -6.69
N GLY A 37 12.73 -22.47 -5.73
CA GLY A 37 13.03 -22.37 -4.31
C GLY A 37 12.77 -21.01 -3.68
N ILE A 38 11.97 -20.11 -4.32
CA ILE A 38 11.46 -18.94 -3.59
C ILE A 38 10.49 -19.40 -2.49
N ALA A 39 10.49 -18.69 -1.36
CA ALA A 39 9.70 -19.08 -0.19
C ALA A 39 8.20 -18.68 -0.30
N GLY A 40 7.84 -17.82 -1.24
CA GLY A 40 6.46 -17.40 -1.40
C GLY A 40 6.28 -16.10 -2.17
N PHE A 41 5.08 -15.49 -2.06
CA PHE A 41 4.68 -14.32 -2.81
C PHE A 41 4.03 -13.24 -1.95
N ARG A 42 4.32 -11.99 -2.25
CA ARG A 42 3.43 -10.87 -1.99
C ARG A 42 2.53 -10.71 -3.20
N VAL A 43 1.22 -10.72 -2.98
CA VAL A 43 0.21 -10.69 -4.05
C VAL A 43 -0.47 -9.33 -4.07
N ASP A 44 -0.20 -8.60 -5.13
CA ASP A 44 -0.60 -7.20 -5.34
C ASP A 44 -2.08 -7.07 -5.72
N ALA A 45 -2.76 -6.05 -5.19
CA ALA A 45 -4.11 -5.60 -5.58
C ALA A 45 -5.12 -6.74 -5.85
N ILE A 46 -5.03 -7.81 -5.11
CA ILE A 46 -5.69 -9.10 -5.41
C ILE A 46 -7.22 -9.03 -5.39
N MET A 47 -7.80 -8.08 -4.67
CA MET A 47 -9.24 -7.91 -4.60
C MET A 47 -9.87 -7.49 -5.94
N ASN A 48 -9.06 -6.98 -6.85
CA ASN A 48 -9.50 -6.40 -8.11
C ASN A 48 -9.51 -7.39 -9.30
N ILE A 49 -9.15 -8.65 -9.10
CA ILE A 49 -9.09 -9.63 -10.21
C ILE A 49 -10.46 -10.04 -10.72
N LYS A 50 -11.49 -10.07 -9.87
CA LYS A 50 -12.87 -10.34 -10.25
C LYS A 50 -13.54 -9.06 -10.73
N LYS A 51 -14.18 -9.11 -11.90
CA LYS A 51 -14.91 -7.99 -12.49
C LYS A 51 -16.40 -8.25 -12.52
N PRO A 52 -17.25 -7.22 -12.37
CA PRO A 52 -18.68 -7.35 -12.61
C PRO A 52 -18.93 -7.54 -14.11
N LEU A 53 -19.45 -8.69 -14.49
CA LEU A 53 -19.78 -8.99 -15.90
C LEU A 53 -21.27 -9.36 -16.03
N PRO A 54 -21.94 -8.98 -17.12
CA PRO A 54 -21.40 -8.16 -18.23
C PRO A 54 -21.10 -6.72 -17.80
N PHE A 55 -20.19 -6.04 -18.48
CA PHE A 55 -19.98 -4.62 -18.26
C PHE A 55 -21.26 -3.84 -18.50
N GLN A 56 -21.53 -2.91 -17.61
CA GLN A 56 -22.71 -2.05 -17.64
C GLN A 56 -22.35 -0.62 -17.21
N ASP A 57 -23.21 0.32 -17.55
CA ASP A 57 -23.10 1.68 -17.04
C ASP A 57 -23.53 1.75 -15.56
N TYR A 58 -22.85 2.58 -14.79
CA TYR A 58 -23.16 2.85 -13.41
C TYR A 58 -23.60 4.31 -13.24
N PRO A 59 -24.48 4.60 -12.28
CA PRO A 59 -24.86 5.98 -11.98
C PRO A 59 -23.63 6.83 -11.65
N ALA A 60 -23.56 8.01 -12.26
CA ALA A 60 -22.52 8.97 -11.95
C ALA A 60 -22.61 9.41 -10.47
N ASP A 61 -21.47 9.42 -9.79
CA ASP A 61 -21.32 9.95 -8.42
C ASP A 61 -20.43 11.21 -8.40
N ARG A 62 -20.09 11.73 -9.59
CA ARG A 62 -19.24 12.90 -9.81
C ARG A 62 -19.90 13.86 -10.79
N GLU A 63 -19.54 15.15 -10.67
CA GLU A 63 -20.04 16.22 -11.54
C GLU A 63 -19.63 16.05 -13.02
N ASP A 64 -18.53 15.35 -13.29
CA ASP A 64 -18.03 15.05 -14.63
C ASP A 64 -18.78 13.89 -15.33
N GLY A 65 -19.81 13.35 -14.70
CA GLY A 65 -20.60 12.24 -15.24
C GLY A 65 -19.95 10.85 -15.07
N LEU A 66 -18.85 10.75 -14.33
CA LEU A 66 -18.16 9.50 -14.02
C LEU A 66 -18.60 8.96 -12.64
N CYS A 67 -18.32 7.69 -12.40
CA CYS A 67 -18.52 7.05 -11.10
C CYS A 67 -17.19 6.51 -10.53
N ASN A 68 -17.13 6.37 -9.22
CA ASN A 68 -15.97 5.80 -8.55
C ASN A 68 -15.93 4.28 -8.76
N VAL A 69 -14.85 3.80 -9.34
CA VAL A 69 -14.65 2.39 -9.64
C VAL A 69 -14.47 1.52 -8.39
N GLY A 70 -13.99 2.07 -7.28
CA GLY A 70 -13.73 1.33 -6.04
C GLY A 70 -14.97 0.66 -5.46
N GLY A 71 -16.13 1.32 -5.53
CA GLY A 71 -17.40 0.74 -5.10
C GLY A 71 -17.94 -0.38 -6.01
N ILE A 72 -17.40 -0.47 -7.24
CA ILE A 72 -17.83 -1.44 -8.24
C ILE A 72 -17.00 -2.72 -8.19
N LEU A 73 -15.71 -2.61 -7.92
CA LEU A 73 -14.73 -3.70 -8.09
C LEU A 73 -14.38 -4.42 -6.78
N GLY A 74 -14.59 -3.82 -5.64
CA GLY A 74 -14.32 -4.49 -4.36
C GLY A 74 -15.26 -5.66 -4.10
N SER A 75 -14.73 -6.75 -3.54
CA SER A 75 -15.50 -7.89 -3.01
C SER A 75 -16.57 -8.49 -3.94
N GLN A 76 -16.27 -8.61 -5.23
CA GLN A 76 -17.21 -9.19 -6.20
C GLN A 76 -17.53 -10.66 -5.89
N GLU A 77 -18.79 -11.05 -6.10
CA GLU A 77 -19.21 -12.45 -6.01
C GLU A 77 -18.32 -13.34 -6.90
N GLY A 78 -17.86 -14.48 -6.37
CA GLY A 78 -16.95 -15.40 -7.07
C GLY A 78 -15.46 -15.03 -6.99
N LEU A 79 -15.08 -13.89 -6.39
CA LEU A 79 -13.67 -13.59 -6.11
C LEU A 79 -13.01 -14.68 -5.26
N ARG A 80 -13.74 -15.17 -4.27
CA ARG A 80 -13.27 -16.22 -3.34
C ARG A 80 -12.91 -17.52 -4.04
N ASP A 81 -13.63 -17.86 -5.11
CA ASP A 81 -13.33 -19.06 -5.91
C ASP A 81 -11.97 -18.96 -6.60
N PHE A 82 -11.64 -17.76 -7.11
CA PHE A 82 -10.33 -17.50 -7.73
C PHE A 82 -9.20 -17.54 -6.71
N LEU A 83 -9.42 -16.96 -5.52
CA LEU A 83 -8.42 -16.97 -4.44
C LEU A 83 -8.17 -18.39 -3.94
N ASN A 84 -9.23 -19.17 -3.74
CA ASN A 84 -9.12 -20.57 -3.35
C ASN A 84 -8.42 -21.40 -4.41
N GLU A 85 -8.80 -21.25 -5.68
CA GLU A 85 -8.15 -21.96 -6.79
C GLU A 85 -6.65 -21.64 -6.87
N MET A 86 -6.27 -20.38 -6.72
CA MET A 86 -4.87 -19.96 -6.68
C MET A 86 -4.12 -20.61 -5.51
N HIS A 87 -4.68 -20.57 -4.31
CA HIS A 87 -4.08 -21.19 -3.13
C HIS A 87 -3.87 -22.69 -3.31
N GLU A 88 -4.93 -23.42 -3.68
CA GLU A 88 -4.89 -24.88 -3.86
C GLU A 88 -3.92 -25.34 -4.95
N LYS A 89 -3.75 -24.55 -6.01
CA LYS A 89 -2.89 -24.91 -7.16
C LYS A 89 -1.45 -24.40 -7.06
N THR A 90 -1.14 -23.50 -6.13
CA THR A 90 0.18 -22.87 -6.07
C THR A 90 0.81 -22.90 -4.68
N THR A 91 0.37 -22.08 -3.75
CA THR A 91 1.04 -21.91 -2.44
C THR A 91 0.89 -23.13 -1.54
N LYS A 92 -0.27 -23.76 -1.52
CA LYS A 92 -0.53 -24.95 -0.68
C LYS A 92 0.34 -26.15 -1.01
N PRO A 93 0.48 -26.61 -2.28
CA PRO A 93 1.33 -27.75 -2.61
C PRO A 93 2.81 -27.53 -2.30
N HIS A 94 3.28 -26.28 -2.30
CA HIS A 94 4.66 -25.91 -2.02
C HIS A 94 4.91 -25.53 -0.55
N HIS A 95 3.89 -25.53 0.31
CA HIS A 95 3.95 -24.98 1.67
C HIS A 95 4.54 -23.56 1.68
N ALA A 96 4.20 -22.77 0.68
CA ALA A 96 4.78 -21.47 0.45
C ALA A 96 4.08 -20.40 1.25
N PHE A 97 4.85 -19.43 1.77
CA PHE A 97 4.30 -18.24 2.42
C PHE A 97 3.60 -17.33 1.40
N SER A 98 2.46 -16.78 1.76
CA SER A 98 1.80 -15.79 0.94
C SER A 98 1.27 -14.63 1.80
N VAL A 99 1.46 -13.40 1.30
CA VAL A 99 0.89 -12.21 1.89
C VAL A 99 0.10 -11.43 0.84
N GLY A 100 -1.20 -11.24 1.12
CA GLY A 100 -2.10 -10.54 0.23
C GLY A 100 -2.15 -9.03 0.53
N GLU A 101 -2.20 -8.21 -0.52
CA GLU A 101 -2.61 -6.83 -0.41
C GLU A 101 -4.13 -6.74 -0.55
N VAL A 102 -4.79 -6.60 0.59
CA VAL A 102 -6.25 -6.68 0.71
C VAL A 102 -6.76 -5.43 1.40
N PHE A 103 -7.68 -4.73 0.76
CA PHE A 103 -8.37 -3.56 1.31
C PHE A 103 -9.87 -3.81 1.42
N GLY A 104 -10.54 -3.12 2.35
CA GLY A 104 -11.99 -3.13 2.47
C GLY A 104 -12.60 -4.48 2.87
N LEU A 105 -11.85 -5.31 3.58
CA LEU A 105 -12.33 -6.60 4.06
C LEU A 105 -13.13 -6.43 5.36
N ASP A 106 -14.30 -7.07 5.41
CA ASP A 106 -15.08 -7.16 6.64
C ASP A 106 -14.39 -8.05 7.68
N ASP A 107 -14.45 -7.66 8.94
CA ASP A 107 -13.85 -8.42 10.05
C ASP A 107 -14.36 -9.87 10.14
N SER A 108 -15.60 -10.12 9.74
CA SER A 108 -16.20 -11.46 9.68
C SER A 108 -15.58 -12.38 8.63
N ASP A 109 -14.88 -11.83 7.65
CA ASP A 109 -14.24 -12.58 6.57
C ASP A 109 -12.74 -12.89 6.83
N ILE A 110 -12.15 -12.30 7.85
CA ILE A 110 -10.72 -12.45 8.18
C ILE A 110 -10.29 -13.91 8.21
N SER A 111 -11.10 -14.79 8.84
CA SER A 111 -10.79 -16.23 8.95
C SER A 111 -10.71 -16.99 7.61
N ARG A 112 -11.21 -16.39 6.53
CA ARG A 112 -11.09 -16.97 5.19
C ARG A 112 -9.83 -16.45 4.46
N PHE A 113 -9.35 -15.30 4.88
CA PHE A 113 -8.22 -14.64 4.23
C PHE A 113 -6.87 -14.99 4.84
N ILE A 114 -6.80 -15.23 6.16
CA ILE A 114 -5.56 -15.52 6.87
C ILE A 114 -5.63 -16.84 7.64
N GLY A 115 -4.54 -17.60 7.63
CA GLY A 115 -4.38 -18.88 8.35
C GLY A 115 -3.85 -19.97 7.46
N ASP A 116 -3.69 -21.17 8.02
CA ASP A 116 -3.03 -22.30 7.33
C ASP A 116 -3.85 -22.82 6.14
N ASP A 117 -5.18 -22.85 6.26
CA ASP A 117 -6.10 -23.29 5.21
C ASP A 117 -6.88 -22.12 4.55
N ALA A 118 -6.42 -20.90 4.75
CA ALA A 118 -7.01 -19.71 4.17
C ALA A 118 -6.39 -19.34 2.80
N TYR A 119 -6.92 -18.33 2.14
CA TYR A 119 -6.40 -17.90 0.83
C TYR A 119 -4.94 -17.46 0.88
N PHE A 120 -4.54 -16.85 2.01
CA PHE A 120 -3.17 -16.38 2.27
C PHE A 120 -2.71 -16.85 3.65
N THR A 121 -1.41 -17.01 3.82
CA THR A 121 -0.81 -17.19 5.14
C THR A 121 -1.09 -15.96 6.02
N SER A 122 -1.01 -14.76 5.42
CA SER A 122 -1.25 -13.48 6.06
C SER A 122 -1.72 -12.43 5.05
N ILE A 123 -2.28 -11.33 5.51
CA ILE A 123 -2.49 -10.12 4.73
C ILE A 123 -1.88 -8.93 5.45
N PHE A 124 -1.58 -7.85 4.72
CA PHE A 124 -1.11 -6.63 5.36
C PHE A 124 -2.20 -6.00 6.22
N ASP A 125 -1.81 -5.53 7.40
CA ASP A 125 -2.68 -4.73 8.25
C ASP A 125 -2.61 -3.26 7.81
N PHE A 126 -3.60 -2.83 7.03
CA PHE A 126 -3.72 -1.45 6.55
C PHE A 126 -4.70 -0.62 7.38
N ARG A 127 -5.29 -1.16 8.44
CA ARG A 127 -6.34 -0.48 9.21
C ARG A 127 -5.90 0.90 9.68
N GLN A 128 -4.70 1.00 10.25
CA GLN A 128 -4.13 2.27 10.69
C GLN A 128 -3.71 3.19 9.53
N ASN A 129 -3.33 2.63 8.37
CA ASN A 129 -2.93 3.42 7.21
C ASN A 129 -4.12 4.14 6.55
N VAL A 130 -5.28 3.48 6.53
CA VAL A 130 -6.50 4.07 5.94
C VAL A 130 -7.33 4.86 6.95
N ALA A 131 -7.01 4.78 8.24
CA ALA A 131 -7.68 5.56 9.27
C ALA A 131 -7.53 7.06 9.00
N GLY A 132 -8.64 7.78 9.00
CA GLY A 132 -8.66 9.22 8.71
C GLY A 132 -8.64 9.59 7.22
N GLN A 133 -8.59 8.63 6.31
CA GLN A 133 -8.76 8.88 4.87
C GLN A 133 -10.23 9.13 4.53
N THR A 134 -10.48 10.02 3.58
CA THR A 134 -11.81 10.31 3.04
C THR A 134 -11.78 10.25 1.51
N MET A 135 -12.95 10.15 0.91
CA MET A 135 -13.12 10.19 -0.55
C MET A 135 -12.95 11.59 -1.16
N LEU A 136 -12.86 12.63 -0.32
CA LEU A 136 -12.71 14.01 -0.79
C LEU A 136 -11.32 14.30 -1.37
N GLY A 137 -10.31 13.58 -0.91
CA GLY A 137 -8.92 13.72 -1.36
C GLY A 137 -7.96 14.00 -0.21
N TRP A 138 -6.68 14.04 -0.51
CA TRP A 138 -5.62 14.15 0.51
C TRP A 138 -5.69 15.42 1.36
N TYR A 139 -6.28 16.49 0.86
CA TYR A 139 -6.47 17.74 1.62
C TYR A 139 -7.43 17.58 2.80
N ASP A 140 -8.29 16.58 2.77
CA ASP A 140 -9.26 16.26 3.83
C ASP A 140 -8.80 15.09 4.74
N TRP A 141 -7.72 14.40 4.38
CA TRP A 141 -7.18 13.30 5.17
C TRP A 141 -6.60 13.81 6.49
N LYS A 142 -6.73 12.97 7.51
CA LYS A 142 -6.19 13.25 8.85
C LYS A 142 -5.27 12.13 9.28
N VAL A 143 -4.17 12.49 9.90
CA VAL A 143 -3.33 11.52 10.60
C VAL A 143 -4.09 11.00 11.81
N PRO A 144 -4.15 9.67 12.02
CA PRO A 144 -4.82 9.11 13.18
C PRO A 144 -4.20 9.64 14.49
N THR A 145 -5.04 9.95 15.44
CA THR A 145 -4.60 10.23 16.82
C THR A 145 -4.00 8.97 17.44
N PRO A 146 -3.17 9.08 18.51
CA PRO A 146 -2.64 7.92 19.19
C PRO A 146 -3.72 6.93 19.70
N ASP A 147 -4.90 7.43 20.10
CA ASP A 147 -6.00 6.57 20.52
C ASP A 147 -6.66 5.85 19.34
N GLU A 148 -6.87 6.52 18.22
CA GLU A 148 -7.38 5.89 16.99
C GLU A 148 -6.39 4.85 16.46
N TYR A 149 -5.09 5.15 16.44
CA TYR A 149 -4.05 4.19 16.07
C TYR A 149 -4.08 2.95 16.96
N LYS A 150 -4.14 3.14 18.29
CA LYS A 150 -4.26 2.07 19.27
C LYS A 150 -5.51 1.21 19.03
N GLU A 151 -6.65 1.83 18.78
CA GLU A 151 -7.91 1.13 18.50
C GLU A 151 -7.82 0.29 17.22
N CYS A 152 -7.20 0.81 16.17
CA CYS A 152 -6.93 0.05 14.94
C CYS A 152 -6.11 -1.20 15.26
N CYS A 153 -5.00 -1.06 15.98
CA CYS A 153 -4.14 -2.17 16.38
C CYS A 153 -4.88 -3.22 17.23
N PHE A 154 -5.64 -2.78 18.22
CA PHE A 154 -6.39 -3.70 19.09
C PHE A 154 -7.49 -4.44 18.36
N THR A 155 -8.17 -3.76 17.43
CA THR A 155 -9.16 -4.40 16.57
C THR A 155 -8.51 -5.48 15.70
N SER A 156 -7.40 -5.18 15.05
CA SER A 156 -6.66 -6.16 14.24
C SER A 156 -6.19 -7.36 15.07
N GLN A 157 -5.67 -7.15 16.28
CA GLN A 157 -5.28 -8.22 17.19
C GLN A 157 -6.46 -9.10 17.59
N LYS A 158 -7.61 -8.49 17.89
CA LYS A 158 -8.83 -9.19 18.29
C LYS A 158 -9.41 -10.03 17.17
N VAL A 159 -9.54 -9.48 15.95
CA VAL A 159 -10.15 -10.21 14.81
C VAL A 159 -9.27 -11.33 14.27
N SER A 160 -7.97 -11.29 14.51
CA SER A 160 -7.03 -12.36 14.13
C SER A 160 -6.81 -13.40 15.24
N GLU A 161 -7.40 -13.21 16.42
CA GLU A 161 -7.24 -14.14 17.55
C GLU A 161 -7.80 -15.53 17.22
N GLY A 162 -7.00 -16.56 17.41
CA GLY A 162 -7.39 -17.95 17.15
C GLY A 162 -7.51 -18.31 15.66
N VAL A 163 -7.28 -17.35 14.75
CA VAL A 163 -7.40 -17.52 13.30
C VAL A 163 -6.04 -17.55 12.62
N GLY A 164 -5.20 -16.53 12.86
CA GLY A 164 -3.92 -16.38 12.19
C GLY A 164 -3.17 -15.16 12.71
N PHE A 165 -2.52 -14.44 11.82
CA PHE A 165 -1.82 -13.20 12.12
C PHE A 165 -1.78 -12.27 10.90
N PHE A 166 -1.69 -10.97 11.18
CA PHE A 166 -1.45 -9.97 10.15
C PHE A 166 0.05 -9.77 9.89
N SER A 167 0.38 -9.31 8.69
CA SER A 167 1.67 -8.73 8.35
C SER A 167 1.62 -7.24 8.71
N ASN A 168 2.30 -6.89 9.80
CA ASN A 168 2.27 -5.54 10.37
C ASN A 168 3.18 -4.62 9.58
N ILE A 169 2.68 -3.46 9.16
CA ILE A 169 3.44 -2.42 8.47
C ILE A 169 3.11 -1.03 9.03
N ILE A 170 4.03 -0.09 8.88
CA ILE A 170 3.80 1.34 9.12
C ILE A 170 4.19 2.21 7.93
N GLU A 171 4.90 1.66 6.96
CA GLU A 171 5.26 2.30 5.70
C GLU A 171 5.60 1.25 4.64
N ASN A 172 5.48 1.62 3.38
CA ASN A 172 5.88 0.81 2.23
C ASN A 172 6.20 1.72 1.03
N HIS A 173 6.30 1.14 -0.18
CA HIS A 173 6.58 1.87 -1.43
C HIS A 173 5.39 2.71 -1.95
N ASP A 174 4.23 2.61 -1.34
CA ASP A 174 3.00 3.33 -1.70
C ASP A 174 2.51 4.28 -0.58
N GLU A 175 3.27 4.38 0.51
CA GLU A 175 2.94 5.18 1.67
C GLU A 175 4.02 6.23 1.97
N PRO A 176 3.68 7.31 2.68
CA PRO A 176 4.68 8.20 3.24
C PRO A 176 5.54 7.48 4.29
N ARG A 177 6.67 8.07 4.67
CA ARG A 177 7.50 7.54 5.74
C ARG A 177 6.76 7.59 7.08
N GLY A 178 6.70 6.45 7.78
CA GLY A 178 5.98 6.31 9.04
C GLY A 178 6.38 7.32 10.11
N VAL A 179 7.67 7.67 10.19
CA VAL A 179 8.17 8.73 11.09
C VAL A 179 7.45 10.05 10.86
N SER A 180 7.30 10.47 9.61
CA SER A 180 6.65 11.74 9.27
C SER A 180 5.13 11.66 9.27
N HIS A 181 4.58 10.47 9.10
CA HIS A 181 3.14 10.26 9.09
C HIS A 181 2.57 10.16 10.51
N TYR A 182 3.15 9.33 11.37
CA TYR A 182 2.58 9.03 12.69
C TYR A 182 3.14 9.89 13.83
N LEU A 183 4.34 10.45 13.69
CA LEU A 183 4.94 11.23 14.76
C LEU A 183 4.76 12.73 14.52
N PRO A 184 4.27 13.49 15.51
CA PRO A 184 4.29 14.94 15.44
C PRO A 184 5.74 15.45 15.34
N GLU A 185 5.95 16.60 14.74
CA GLU A 185 7.29 17.14 14.44
C GLU A 185 8.23 17.13 15.64
N TYR A 186 7.75 17.51 16.83
CA TYR A 186 8.55 17.50 18.07
C TYR A 186 8.99 16.10 18.52
N ALA A 187 8.34 15.06 18.06
CA ALA A 187 8.63 13.65 18.38
C ALA A 187 9.42 12.93 17.27
N GLN A 188 9.72 13.58 16.15
CA GLN A 188 10.51 13.00 15.06
C GLN A 188 12.02 12.97 15.39
N ASN A 189 12.33 12.53 16.59
CA ASN A 189 13.68 12.36 17.11
C ASN A 189 13.97 10.88 17.37
N GLU A 190 15.20 10.54 17.75
CA GLU A 190 15.63 9.16 17.99
C GLU A 190 14.70 8.37 18.93
N LYS A 191 14.26 9.00 20.04
CA LYS A 191 13.36 8.32 20.98
C LYS A 191 11.98 8.05 20.41
N GLY A 192 11.42 9.00 19.69
CA GLY A 192 10.13 8.83 19.01
C GLY A 192 10.19 7.78 17.90
N LYS A 193 11.25 7.78 17.09
CA LYS A 193 11.48 6.77 16.05
C LYS A 193 11.58 5.35 16.65
N LYS A 194 12.35 5.18 17.73
CA LYS A 194 12.47 3.91 18.46
C LYS A 194 11.14 3.48 19.07
N LEU A 195 10.39 4.42 19.66
CA LEU A 195 9.06 4.14 20.20
C LEU A 195 8.10 3.64 19.12
N LEU A 196 8.04 4.33 17.97
CA LEU A 196 7.21 3.92 16.84
C LEU A 196 7.58 2.51 16.34
N GLY A 197 8.87 2.23 16.19
CA GLY A 197 9.35 0.89 15.84
C GLY A 197 8.92 -0.15 16.88
N MET A 198 9.13 0.11 18.16
CA MET A 198 8.76 -0.81 19.25
C MET A 198 7.25 -1.09 19.25
N MET A 199 6.41 -0.09 19.02
CA MET A 199 4.96 -0.25 19.03
C MET A 199 4.49 -1.32 18.05
N TYR A 200 4.87 -1.24 16.79
CA TYR A 200 4.36 -2.21 15.81
C TYR A 200 5.11 -3.56 15.85
N PHE A 201 6.37 -3.60 16.30
CA PHE A 201 7.10 -4.85 16.50
C PHE A 201 6.53 -5.71 17.64
N MET A 202 5.92 -5.10 18.65
CA MET A 202 5.34 -5.81 19.80
C MET A 202 3.92 -6.33 19.54
N LEU A 203 3.31 -5.98 18.42
CA LEU A 203 2.02 -6.54 18.01
C LEU A 203 2.20 -8.00 17.58
N LYS A 204 1.22 -8.87 17.90
CA LYS A 204 1.17 -10.20 17.32
C LYS A 204 1.10 -10.07 15.80
N GLY A 205 1.98 -10.74 15.09
CA GLY A 205 2.04 -10.70 13.63
C GLY A 205 3.46 -10.78 13.09
N LEU A 206 3.59 -10.61 11.80
CA LEU A 206 4.88 -10.57 11.11
C LEU A 206 5.23 -9.12 10.77
N PRO A 207 6.21 -8.49 11.43
CA PRO A 207 6.60 -7.13 11.10
C PRO A 207 7.35 -7.08 9.77
N PHE A 208 6.86 -6.25 8.85
CA PHE A 208 7.54 -5.93 7.60
C PHE A 208 8.29 -4.61 7.78
N ILE A 209 9.60 -4.65 7.60
CA ILE A 209 10.47 -3.49 7.68
C ILE A 209 10.72 -3.00 6.25
N TYR A 210 10.26 -1.80 5.94
CA TYR A 210 10.53 -1.20 4.65
C TYR A 210 11.94 -0.60 4.62
N GLN A 211 12.62 -0.67 3.47
CA GLN A 211 13.98 -0.14 3.31
C GLN A 211 14.08 1.33 3.73
N GLY A 212 15.02 1.64 4.62
CA GLY A 212 15.21 2.96 5.21
C GLY A 212 14.42 3.20 6.50
N GLN A 213 13.45 2.36 6.82
CA GLN A 213 12.73 2.42 8.09
C GLN A 213 13.64 2.11 9.28
N GLU A 214 14.58 1.18 9.12
CA GLU A 214 15.61 0.81 10.10
C GLU A 214 16.53 1.98 10.44
N LEU A 215 16.69 2.95 9.52
CA LEU A 215 17.42 4.20 9.74
C LEU A 215 16.50 5.32 10.28
N GLY A 216 15.20 5.08 10.31
CA GLY A 216 14.21 6.10 10.64
C GLY A 216 14.18 7.23 9.60
N MET A 217 14.30 6.90 8.32
CA MET A 217 14.12 7.87 7.22
C MET A 217 12.76 8.55 7.35
N ALA A 218 12.73 9.85 7.11
CA ALA A 218 11.52 10.69 7.14
C ALA A 218 11.15 11.17 5.73
N ASN A 219 9.99 11.80 5.61
CA ASN A 219 9.54 12.41 4.37
C ASN A 219 10.54 13.43 3.83
N CYS A 220 10.61 13.52 2.51
CA CYS A 220 11.38 14.55 1.82
C CYS A 220 10.57 15.84 1.69
N ALA A 221 11.19 16.97 1.97
CA ALA A 221 10.58 18.27 1.66
C ALA A 221 10.80 18.57 0.16
N PHE A 222 9.81 18.28 -0.66
CA PHE A 222 9.86 18.57 -2.10
C PHE A 222 9.75 20.09 -2.33
N PRO A 223 10.66 20.68 -3.13
CA PRO A 223 10.69 22.14 -3.35
C PRO A 223 9.55 22.64 -4.25
N SER A 224 9.00 21.77 -5.10
CA SER A 224 7.91 22.08 -6.02
C SER A 224 7.23 20.81 -6.48
N ILE A 225 6.08 20.95 -7.15
CA ILE A 225 5.34 19.78 -7.70
C ILE A 225 6.12 19.07 -8.81
N GLU A 226 6.97 19.75 -9.53
CA GLU A 226 7.82 19.18 -10.59
C GLU A 226 8.88 18.21 -10.03
N ALA A 227 9.25 18.37 -8.75
CA ALA A 227 10.17 17.47 -8.06
C ALA A 227 9.52 16.15 -7.62
N ILE A 228 8.20 16.04 -7.74
CA ILE A 228 7.41 14.84 -7.44
C ILE A 228 7.10 14.13 -8.76
N ASP A 229 7.45 12.86 -8.89
CA ASP A 229 7.20 12.06 -10.12
C ASP A 229 5.92 11.22 -10.02
N ASP A 230 5.43 10.96 -8.83
CA ASP A 230 4.21 10.20 -8.59
C ASP A 230 2.97 10.85 -9.20
N VAL A 231 2.30 10.11 -10.10
CA VAL A 231 1.10 10.59 -10.81
C VAL A 231 -0.04 10.92 -9.84
N SER A 232 -0.27 10.07 -8.84
CA SER A 232 -1.33 10.30 -7.85
C SER A 232 -1.12 11.60 -7.09
N SER A 233 0.12 11.91 -6.72
CA SER A 233 0.46 13.18 -6.06
C SER A 233 0.19 14.38 -6.95
N ARG A 234 0.50 14.29 -8.25
CA ARG A 234 0.21 15.36 -9.22
C ARG A 234 -1.29 15.57 -9.42
N ASP A 235 -2.06 14.50 -9.47
CA ASP A 235 -3.53 14.56 -9.58
C ASP A 235 -4.14 15.17 -8.31
N GLU A 236 -3.67 14.76 -7.13
CA GLU A 236 -4.13 15.34 -5.84
C GLU A 236 -3.72 16.81 -5.69
N TYR A 237 -2.56 17.21 -6.21
CA TYR A 237 -2.18 18.64 -6.25
C TYR A 237 -3.20 19.46 -7.04
N GLN A 238 -3.61 18.99 -8.22
CA GLN A 238 -4.64 19.65 -9.01
C GLN A 238 -6.00 19.66 -8.31
N ARG A 239 -6.33 18.58 -7.58
CA ARG A 239 -7.54 18.52 -6.76
C ARG A 239 -7.51 19.55 -5.63
N CYS A 240 -6.39 19.71 -4.93
CA CYS A 240 -6.19 20.72 -3.91
C CYS A 240 -6.42 22.15 -4.46
N LEU A 241 -5.87 22.46 -5.62
CA LEU A 241 -6.08 23.76 -6.28
C LEU A 241 -7.55 24.00 -6.64
N LYS A 242 -8.24 22.98 -7.15
CA LYS A 242 -9.67 23.08 -7.51
C LYS A 242 -10.59 23.36 -6.32
N VAL A 243 -10.25 22.87 -5.13
CA VAL A 243 -11.02 23.18 -3.91
C VAL A 243 -10.59 24.49 -3.24
N GLY A 244 -9.67 25.26 -3.86
CA GLY A 244 -9.32 26.62 -3.44
C GLY A 244 -8.07 26.74 -2.56
N LEU A 245 -7.29 25.67 -2.36
CA LEU A 245 -5.98 25.79 -1.72
C LEU A 245 -5.02 26.56 -2.64
N ASN A 246 -4.14 27.38 -2.07
CA ASN A 246 -3.05 27.97 -2.85
C ASN A 246 -1.94 26.94 -3.13
N GLU A 247 -1.03 27.25 -4.06
CA GLU A 247 0.05 26.34 -4.49
C GLU A 247 0.92 25.84 -3.33
N LYS A 248 1.21 26.70 -2.36
CA LYS A 248 2.02 26.32 -1.18
C LYS A 248 1.29 25.34 -0.26
N GLU A 249 0.01 25.57 -0.04
CA GLU A 249 -0.85 24.67 0.75
C GLU A 249 -1.02 23.33 0.03
N ALA A 250 -1.32 23.34 -1.26
CA ALA A 250 -1.42 22.16 -2.09
C ALA A 250 -0.12 21.34 -2.08
N LEU A 251 1.04 22.00 -2.27
CA LEU A 251 2.34 21.34 -2.21
C LEU A 251 2.61 20.73 -0.83
N LYS A 252 2.23 21.41 0.25
CA LYS A 252 2.38 20.86 1.62
C LYS A 252 1.59 19.57 1.79
N VAL A 253 0.33 19.55 1.34
CA VAL A 253 -0.53 18.34 1.39
C VAL A 253 0.10 17.20 0.62
N VAL A 254 0.42 17.41 -0.65
CA VAL A 254 0.93 16.32 -1.49
C VAL A 254 2.33 15.86 -1.07
N SER A 255 3.18 16.75 -0.57
CA SER A 255 4.49 16.37 -0.03
C SER A 255 4.36 15.47 1.20
N HIS A 256 3.29 15.63 1.99
CA HIS A 256 3.07 14.78 3.15
C HIS A 256 2.68 13.35 2.75
N TYR A 257 1.76 13.20 1.80
CA TYR A 257 1.18 11.90 1.43
C TYR A 257 1.80 11.24 0.19
N SER A 258 2.72 11.92 -0.51
CA SER A 258 3.35 11.38 -1.71
C SER A 258 4.07 10.05 -1.48
N ARG A 259 3.79 9.09 -2.35
CA ARG A 259 4.51 7.82 -2.41
C ARG A 259 6.00 7.98 -2.69
N ASP A 260 6.40 9.07 -3.33
CA ASP A 260 7.81 9.36 -3.62
C ASP A 260 8.66 9.50 -2.35
N ASN A 261 8.05 9.81 -1.20
CA ASN A 261 8.73 9.77 0.09
C ASN A 261 9.33 8.38 0.39
N GLY A 262 8.57 7.32 0.11
CA GLY A 262 9.02 5.93 0.24
C GLY A 262 10.03 5.51 -0.83
N ARG A 263 10.18 6.28 -1.92
CA ARG A 263 10.98 5.96 -3.11
C ARG A 263 12.24 6.81 -3.25
N THR A 264 12.46 7.78 -2.33
CA THR A 264 13.71 8.55 -2.29
C THR A 264 14.90 7.63 -2.09
N PRO A 265 16.09 7.96 -2.65
CA PRO A 265 17.29 7.16 -2.51
C PRO A 265 17.63 6.82 -1.06
N PHE A 266 18.03 5.57 -0.82
CA PHE A 266 18.45 5.09 0.49
C PHE A 266 19.71 5.84 0.96
N GLN A 267 19.75 6.20 2.23
CA GLN A 267 20.82 7.01 2.83
C GLN A 267 21.89 6.11 3.45
N TRP A 268 22.90 5.73 2.65
CA TRP A 268 23.99 4.85 3.12
C TRP A 268 25.01 5.55 4.01
N ASN A 269 25.28 6.83 3.72
CA ASN A 269 26.27 7.66 4.43
C ASN A 269 26.01 9.15 4.17
N ASP A 270 26.93 10.01 4.63
CA ASP A 270 26.87 11.47 4.48
C ASP A 270 27.55 12.02 3.21
N GLU A 271 28.02 11.14 2.33
CA GLU A 271 28.63 11.52 1.05
C GLU A 271 27.57 12.05 0.06
N LYS A 272 28.04 12.49 -1.11
CA LYS A 272 27.17 12.96 -2.20
C LYS A 272 26.07 11.92 -2.49
N ASN A 273 24.85 12.39 -2.64
CA ASN A 273 23.66 11.56 -2.86
C ASN A 273 23.39 10.52 -1.75
N GLY A 274 23.86 10.78 -0.51
CA GLY A 274 23.71 9.81 0.58
C GLY A 274 24.48 8.50 0.34
N GLY A 275 25.52 8.52 -0.48
CA GLY A 275 26.25 7.32 -0.90
C GLY A 275 25.48 6.38 -1.83
N PHE A 276 24.26 6.78 -2.28
CA PHE A 276 23.41 5.93 -3.11
C PHE A 276 23.93 5.76 -4.55
N THR A 277 24.40 6.85 -5.16
CA THR A 277 24.90 6.83 -6.54
C THR A 277 25.88 7.96 -6.80
N THR A 278 26.84 7.72 -7.70
CA THR A 278 27.73 8.75 -8.24
C THR A 278 27.08 9.55 -9.38
N GLY A 279 26.01 9.02 -9.98
CA GLY A 279 25.25 9.66 -11.05
C GLY A 279 24.17 10.62 -10.54
N THR A 280 23.18 10.88 -11.39
CA THR A 280 21.95 11.62 -11.03
C THR A 280 20.89 10.62 -10.59
N PRO A 281 20.41 10.67 -9.33
CA PRO A 281 19.35 9.79 -8.90
C PRO A 281 18.02 10.14 -9.58
N TRP A 282 17.14 9.17 -9.71
CA TRP A 282 15.79 9.37 -10.27
C TRP A 282 14.99 10.42 -9.47
N LEU A 283 14.84 10.23 -8.17
CA LEU A 283 14.25 11.21 -7.26
C LEU A 283 15.36 11.93 -6.49
N MET A 284 15.05 13.14 -6.01
CA MET A 284 15.96 13.86 -5.16
C MET A 284 16.28 13.09 -3.88
N VAL A 285 17.52 13.18 -3.43
CA VAL A 285 17.92 12.62 -2.14
C VAL A 285 17.40 13.51 -1.03
N ASN A 286 16.76 12.92 -0.03
CA ASN A 286 16.32 13.65 1.15
C ASN A 286 17.53 14.30 1.84
N PRO A 287 17.57 15.65 2.01
CA PRO A 287 18.74 16.36 2.57
C PRO A 287 19.13 15.93 3.98
N GLN A 288 18.25 15.24 4.69
CA GLN A 288 18.49 14.77 6.06
C GLN A 288 19.68 13.81 6.20
N TYR A 289 20.18 13.21 5.10
CA TYR A 289 21.37 12.38 5.14
C TYR A 289 22.65 13.12 5.63
N LYS A 290 22.65 14.46 5.55
CA LYS A 290 23.76 15.32 6.02
C LYS A 290 23.73 15.59 7.52
N VAL A 291 22.62 15.34 8.19
CA VAL A 291 22.42 15.67 9.62
C VAL A 291 22.79 14.47 10.52
N GLY A 292 23.63 13.59 10.02
CA GLY A 292 24.08 12.40 10.70
C GLY A 292 23.13 11.24 10.49
N GLY A 293 23.50 10.30 9.66
CA GLY A 293 23.08 8.93 9.85
C GLY A 293 23.54 8.54 11.26
N GLN A 294 22.67 8.67 12.22
CA GLN A 294 22.83 8.22 13.59
C GLN A 294 21.67 7.33 13.93
#